data_b439cbe52d194ca7965d1082efbf9506
#
_entry.id   b439cbe52d194ca7965d1082efbf9506
#
_cell.length_a   1.000
_cell.length_b   1.000
_cell.length_c   1.000
_cell.angle_alpha   90.00
_cell.angle_beta   90.00
_cell.angle_gamma   90.00
#
_symmetry.space_group_name_H-M   'P 1'
#
loop_
_entity.id
_entity.type
_entity.pdbx_description
1 polymer ?
#
loop_
_entity_poly.entity_id
_entity_poly.type
_entity_poly.pdbx_seq_one_letter_code
_entity_poly.pdbx_strand_id
1 'polypeptide(L)'
;MHVQTKSKKKHLLPLALIIAMAAVMAGLCVVSWSERGRLQNELEVQQQLNVAQRRVQQAEQELSDLQEEYDKLLKKQDSSKPNGEIAYQTLYPELMLDPLTGYTQEQKVYLTFDDGPSERTIEILDVLKQRDIKATFFVVGSNLNSEQGQEILRRMADEGHTIGIHTDSHQYRSIYTSVEDYLNDFKKVYDKVYEITGVKPEIFRFPGGSVNGYNGDIYQELIAEMMRRGFSYYDWNVSSADATGSISADTITKNCLSGIHAYRRSIVLMHDSAAKKTTAQALPGLLDTLIAEGYEFAPLTRETLPVTFAYPD
;
A
#
# COMPACT_ATOMS: atom_id res chain seq x y z
N MET A 1 -28.26 17.34 -0.34
CA MET A 1 -27.84 17.55 1.05
C MET A 1 -27.25 16.26 1.64
N HIS A 2 -26.29 15.58 0.94
CA HIS A 2 -25.85 14.19 1.27
C HIS A 2 -24.33 14.02 1.39
N VAL A 3 -23.54 15.10 1.47
CA VAL A 3 -22.05 15.02 1.35
C VAL A 3 -21.32 15.13 2.69
N GLN A 4 -21.96 15.60 3.78
CA GLN A 4 -21.19 15.91 5.02
C GLN A 4 -20.95 14.75 5.99
N THR A 5 -21.63 13.61 5.89
CA THR A 5 -21.45 12.51 6.87
C THR A 5 -20.30 11.56 6.56
N LYS A 6 -19.86 11.45 5.29
CA LYS A 6 -18.76 10.54 4.90
C LYS A 6 -17.35 11.07 5.27
N SER A 7 -17.14 12.39 5.31
CA SER A 7 -15.83 13.01 5.61
C SER A 7 -15.37 12.77 7.05
N LYS A 8 -16.25 12.85 8.04
CA LYS A 8 -15.87 12.72 9.46
C LYS A 8 -15.31 11.35 9.86
N LYS A 9 -15.69 10.26 9.16
CA LYS A 9 -15.24 8.90 9.48
C LYS A 9 -13.79 8.62 9.11
N LYS A 10 -13.29 9.23 8.03
CA LYS A 10 -11.93 8.97 7.52
C LYS A 10 -10.83 9.52 8.41
N HIS A 11 -11.11 10.56 9.18
CA HIS A 11 -10.14 11.20 10.07
C HIS A 11 -10.11 10.62 11.49
N LEU A 12 -11.13 9.87 11.91
CA LEU A 12 -11.25 9.36 13.27
C LEU A 12 -10.50 8.05 13.52
N LEU A 13 -10.42 7.17 12.54
CA LEU A 13 -9.68 5.91 12.68
C LEU A 13 -8.16 6.10 12.88
N PRO A 14 -7.47 6.95 12.08
CA PRO A 14 -6.05 7.24 12.32
C PRO A 14 -5.82 8.05 13.61
N LEU A 15 -6.75 8.90 14.02
CA LEU A 15 -6.63 9.68 15.25
C LEU A 15 -6.71 8.81 16.50
N ALA A 16 -7.59 7.81 16.54
CA ALA A 16 -7.69 6.86 17.64
C ALA A 16 -6.42 6.00 17.79
N LEU A 17 -5.83 5.59 16.66
CA LEU A 17 -4.57 4.83 16.65
C LEU A 17 -3.39 5.68 17.13
N ILE A 18 -3.33 6.93 16.73
CA ILE A 18 -2.30 7.90 17.18
C ILE A 18 -2.42 8.16 18.68
N ILE A 19 -3.63 8.27 19.21
CA ILE A 19 -3.88 8.49 20.65
C ILE A 19 -3.46 7.25 21.45
N ALA A 20 -3.75 6.05 20.97
CA ALA A 20 -3.31 4.81 21.63
C ALA A 20 -1.78 4.67 21.63
N MET A 21 -1.10 5.01 20.54
CA MET A 21 0.37 5.00 20.46
C MET A 21 1.01 6.07 21.35
N ALA A 22 0.44 7.26 21.44
CA ALA A 22 0.94 8.32 22.34
C ALA A 22 0.84 7.91 23.82
N ALA A 23 -0.17 7.15 24.21
CA ALA A 23 -0.33 6.63 25.57
C ALA A 23 0.75 5.60 25.94
N VAL A 24 1.15 4.76 24.99
CA VAL A 24 2.20 3.74 25.17
C VAL A 24 3.59 4.39 25.21
N MET A 25 3.85 5.39 24.39
CA MET A 25 5.14 6.12 24.38
C MET A 25 5.38 6.96 25.63
N ALA A 26 4.34 7.48 26.26
CA ALA A 26 4.46 8.23 27.53
C ALA A 26 4.90 7.33 28.71
N GLY A 27 4.70 6.01 28.59
CA GLY A 27 5.10 5.04 29.62
C GLY A 27 6.57 4.59 29.57
N LEU A 28 7.33 4.94 28.53
CA LEU A 28 8.65 4.34 28.24
C LEU A 28 9.87 5.24 28.53
N CYS A 29 9.70 6.49 28.93
CA CYS A 29 10.83 7.40 29.23
C CYS A 29 11.03 7.64 30.70
N VAL A 30 11.70 6.75 31.42
CA VAL A 30 12.31 7.07 32.71
C VAL A 30 13.58 6.28 32.96
N VAL A 31 14.71 6.94 33.06
CA VAL A 31 15.90 6.42 33.76
C VAL A 31 16.60 7.55 34.53
N SER A 32 16.83 7.28 35.79
CA SER A 32 17.76 7.80 36.78
C SER A 32 17.59 9.25 37.28
N TRP A 33 17.18 9.37 38.55
CA TRP A 33 17.49 10.49 39.45
C TRP A 33 17.39 10.00 40.91
N SER A 34 18.00 10.75 41.86
CA SER A 34 18.07 10.42 43.29
C SER A 34 16.70 10.05 43.91
N GLU A 35 16.67 9.30 45.00
CA GLU A 35 15.43 8.72 45.57
C GLU A 35 14.28 9.71 45.78
N ARG A 36 14.56 10.99 46.05
CA ARG A 36 13.51 12.02 46.13
C ARG A 36 12.94 12.42 44.78
N GLY A 37 13.76 12.51 43.77
CA GLY A 37 13.30 12.76 42.40
C GLY A 37 12.52 11.58 41.81
N ARG A 38 12.84 10.34 42.25
CA ARG A 38 12.18 9.13 41.80
C ARG A 38 10.71 9.07 42.26
N LEU A 39 10.42 9.36 43.51
CA LEU A 39 9.05 9.38 44.05
C LEU A 39 8.17 10.48 43.43
N GLN A 40 8.76 11.62 43.13
CA GLN A 40 8.05 12.73 42.49
C GLN A 40 7.76 12.40 41.01
N ASN A 41 8.73 11.81 40.32
CA ASN A 41 8.55 11.32 38.95
C ASN A 41 7.56 10.14 38.86
N GLU A 42 7.57 9.20 39.82
CA GLU A 42 6.60 8.12 39.89
C GLU A 42 5.16 8.64 40.06
N LEU A 43 4.96 9.67 40.89
CA LEU A 43 3.66 10.31 41.05
C LEU A 43 3.19 11.01 39.76
N GLU A 44 4.12 11.72 39.10
CA GLU A 44 3.85 12.44 37.84
C GLU A 44 3.55 11.49 36.72
N VAL A 45 4.32 10.39 36.59
CA VAL A 45 4.08 9.31 35.66
C VAL A 45 2.73 8.62 35.92
N GLN A 46 2.38 8.37 37.19
CA GLN A 46 1.09 7.80 37.56
C GLN A 46 -0.08 8.73 37.19
N GLN A 47 0.09 10.03 37.38
CA GLN A 47 -0.91 11.02 36.95
C GLN A 47 -1.06 11.08 35.45
N GLN A 48 0.06 11.05 34.71
CA GLN A 48 0.04 10.99 33.22
C GLN A 48 -0.57 9.71 32.72
N LEU A 49 -0.27 8.57 33.35
CA LEU A 49 -0.86 7.27 33.04
C LEU A 49 -2.39 7.28 33.24
N ASN A 50 -2.86 7.85 34.35
CA ASN A 50 -4.28 7.98 34.62
C ASN A 50 -5.00 8.89 33.61
N VAL A 51 -4.33 9.97 33.17
CA VAL A 51 -4.85 10.87 32.11
C VAL A 51 -4.89 10.12 30.76
N ALA A 52 -3.84 9.39 30.44
CA ALA A 52 -3.77 8.59 29.21
C ALA A 52 -4.83 7.48 29.20
N GLN A 53 -5.03 6.77 30.30
CA GLN A 53 -6.07 5.75 30.43
C GLN A 53 -7.49 6.33 30.24
N ARG A 54 -7.77 7.51 30.80
CA ARG A 54 -9.06 8.19 30.58
C ARG A 54 -9.26 8.58 29.12
N ARG A 55 -8.20 9.02 28.43
CA ARG A 55 -8.27 9.35 27.00
C ARG A 55 -8.50 8.11 26.14
N VAL A 56 -7.88 6.99 26.49
CA VAL A 56 -8.14 5.71 25.82
C VAL A 56 -9.58 5.29 26.01
N GLN A 57 -10.10 5.30 27.23
CA GLN A 57 -11.51 4.96 27.50
C GLN A 57 -12.49 5.90 26.76
N GLN A 58 -12.17 7.18 26.69
CA GLN A 58 -13.00 8.12 25.94
C GLN A 58 -12.97 7.84 24.43
N ALA A 59 -11.81 7.54 23.89
CA ALA A 59 -11.66 7.17 22.47
C ALA A 59 -12.35 5.84 22.14
N GLU A 60 -12.30 4.86 23.04
CA GLU A 60 -13.03 3.59 22.90
C GLU A 60 -14.55 3.79 22.91
N GLN A 61 -15.05 4.72 23.76
CA GLN A 61 -16.46 5.07 23.78
C GLN A 61 -16.88 5.78 22.49
N GLU A 62 -16.12 6.77 22.05
CA GLU A 62 -16.38 7.48 20.77
C GLU A 62 -16.35 6.52 19.56
N LEU A 63 -15.45 5.53 19.58
CA LEU A 63 -15.40 4.49 18.56
C LEU A 63 -16.65 3.60 18.59
N SER A 64 -17.11 3.22 19.78
CA SER A 64 -18.34 2.43 19.96
C SER A 64 -19.58 3.18 19.47
N ASP A 65 -19.69 4.47 19.82
CA ASP A 65 -20.80 5.32 19.42
C ASP A 65 -20.82 5.51 17.88
N LEU A 66 -19.65 5.69 17.27
CA LEU A 66 -19.48 5.77 15.83
C LEU A 66 -19.83 4.45 15.12
N GLN A 67 -19.47 3.32 15.71
CA GLN A 67 -19.82 2.02 15.18
C GLN A 67 -21.34 1.83 15.20
N GLU A 68 -22.01 2.22 16.28
CA GLU A 68 -23.48 2.16 16.37
C GLU A 68 -24.16 3.08 15.34
N GLU A 69 -23.63 4.30 15.15
CA GLU A 69 -24.12 5.22 14.11
C GLU A 69 -23.91 4.65 12.70
N TYR A 70 -22.77 4.02 12.46
CA TYR A 70 -22.46 3.34 11.21
C TYR A 70 -23.44 2.20 10.92
N ASP A 71 -23.71 1.35 11.91
CA ASP A 71 -24.65 0.25 11.77
C ASP A 71 -26.09 0.74 11.55
N LYS A 72 -26.47 1.86 12.17
CA LYS A 72 -27.76 2.53 11.90
C LYS A 72 -27.82 3.08 10.48
N LEU A 73 -26.74 3.66 9.96
CA LEU A 73 -26.66 4.17 8.59
C LEU A 73 -26.71 3.03 7.56
N LEU A 74 -26.01 1.92 7.83
CA LEU A 74 -26.06 0.72 6.99
C LEU A 74 -27.50 0.16 6.92
N LYS A 75 -28.16 0.01 8.07
CA LYS A 75 -29.56 -0.45 8.13
C LYS A 75 -30.52 0.50 7.40
N LYS A 76 -30.27 1.80 7.45
CA LYS A 76 -31.06 2.81 6.75
C LYS A 76 -30.83 2.80 5.24
N GLN A 77 -29.60 2.49 4.81
CA GLN A 77 -29.26 2.35 3.39
C GLN A 77 -29.85 1.06 2.81
N ASP A 78 -29.86 -0.01 3.59
CA ASP A 78 -30.41 -1.32 3.21
C ASP A 78 -31.94 -1.30 3.09
N SER A 79 -32.63 -0.52 3.93
CA SER A 79 -34.08 -0.37 3.86
C SER A 79 -34.58 0.46 2.67
N SER A 80 -33.71 1.14 1.93
CA SER A 80 -34.08 1.96 0.76
C SER A 80 -33.89 1.25 -0.58
N LYS A 81 -33.31 0.03 -0.60
CA LYS A 81 -33.17 -0.82 -1.79
C LYS A 81 -33.94 -2.14 -1.57
N PRO A 82 -34.85 -2.52 -2.45
CA PRO A 82 -35.44 -3.85 -2.42
C PRO A 82 -34.36 -4.86 -2.83
N ASN A 83 -33.91 -5.69 -1.89
CA ASN A 83 -32.84 -6.69 -1.99
C ASN A 83 -31.42 -6.11 -2.17
N GLY A 84 -30.81 -5.77 -1.05
CA GLY A 84 -29.53 -5.07 -0.89
C GLY A 84 -28.25 -5.78 -1.33
N GLU A 85 -28.23 -6.63 -2.33
CA GLU A 85 -27.02 -7.11 -2.96
C GLU A 85 -26.48 -6.07 -3.95
N ILE A 86 -25.32 -5.51 -3.64
CA ILE A 86 -24.57 -4.68 -4.57
C ILE A 86 -23.99 -5.62 -5.64
N ALA A 87 -24.42 -5.48 -6.89
CA ALA A 87 -24.16 -6.44 -7.96
C ALA A 87 -22.67 -6.84 -8.10
N TYR A 88 -21.75 -5.87 -8.01
CA TYR A 88 -20.32 -6.18 -8.13
C TYR A 88 -19.75 -6.96 -6.93
N GLN A 89 -20.41 -6.97 -5.76
CA GLN A 89 -19.94 -7.74 -4.60
C GLN A 89 -20.10 -9.24 -4.78
N THR A 90 -20.97 -9.67 -5.67
CA THR A 90 -21.17 -11.09 -6.01
C THR A 90 -20.24 -11.58 -7.13
N LEU A 91 -19.56 -10.66 -7.83
CA LEU A 91 -18.61 -11.01 -8.87
C LEU A 91 -17.37 -11.68 -8.26
N TYR A 92 -16.87 -12.71 -8.94
CA TYR A 92 -15.59 -13.35 -8.63
C TYR A 92 -15.41 -13.72 -7.15
N PRO A 93 -16.24 -14.61 -6.59
CA PRO A 93 -16.11 -15.04 -5.19
C PRO A 93 -14.75 -15.68 -4.87
N GLU A 94 -14.06 -16.21 -5.88
CA GLU A 94 -12.70 -16.75 -5.77
C GLU A 94 -11.62 -15.66 -5.54
N LEU A 95 -11.93 -14.38 -5.75
CA LEU A 95 -11.07 -13.25 -5.40
C LEU A 95 -11.26 -12.80 -3.95
N MET A 96 -11.71 -13.67 -3.06
CA MET A 96 -11.76 -13.40 -1.62
C MET A 96 -10.54 -14.03 -0.96
N LEU A 97 -9.81 -13.22 -0.19
CA LEU A 97 -8.70 -13.66 0.64
C LEU A 97 -9.15 -13.80 2.09
N ASP A 98 -8.41 -14.60 2.87
CA ASP A 98 -8.67 -14.70 4.31
C ASP A 98 -8.51 -13.33 4.99
N PRO A 99 -9.25 -13.05 6.07
CA PRO A 99 -9.13 -11.79 6.78
C PRO A 99 -7.70 -11.51 7.25
N LEU A 100 -7.23 -10.29 7.04
CA LEU A 100 -5.94 -9.85 7.54
C LEU A 100 -6.04 -9.56 9.04
N THR A 101 -5.13 -10.14 9.84
CA THR A 101 -5.13 -10.00 11.30
C THR A 101 -4.36 -8.79 11.80
N GLY A 102 -3.56 -8.15 10.96
CA GLY A 102 -2.81 -6.94 11.29
C GLY A 102 -1.70 -6.64 10.29
N TYR A 103 -1.05 -5.49 10.47
CA TYR A 103 0.06 -5.04 9.64
C TYR A 103 1.38 -5.09 10.41
N THR A 104 2.48 -5.37 9.68
CA THR A 104 3.86 -5.22 10.18
C THR A 104 4.42 -3.87 9.75
N GLN A 105 5.10 -3.19 10.66
CA GLN A 105 5.75 -1.92 10.38
C GLN A 105 7.27 -2.06 10.52
N GLU A 106 7.93 -2.39 9.43
CA GLU A 106 9.38 -2.49 9.37
C GLU A 106 10.00 -1.23 8.75
N GLN A 107 11.18 -0.84 9.25
CA GLN A 107 11.91 0.32 8.74
C GLN A 107 12.84 -0.13 7.61
N LYS A 108 12.26 -0.41 6.43
CA LYS A 108 12.97 -0.93 5.26
C LYS A 108 12.68 -0.09 4.02
N VAL A 109 13.50 -0.31 3.01
CA VAL A 109 13.29 0.19 1.65
C VAL A 109 12.58 -0.89 0.85
N TYR A 110 11.40 -0.58 0.38
CA TYR A 110 10.59 -1.42 -0.50
C TYR A 110 10.70 -0.88 -1.92
N LEU A 111 11.51 -1.54 -2.75
CA LEU A 111 11.63 -1.18 -4.16
C LEU A 111 10.41 -1.74 -4.90
N THR A 112 9.71 -0.89 -5.64
CA THR A 112 8.54 -1.29 -6.42
C THR A 112 8.66 -0.82 -7.86
N PHE A 113 8.28 -1.70 -8.79
CA PHE A 113 8.33 -1.48 -10.22
C PHE A 113 6.96 -1.71 -10.84
N ASP A 114 6.46 -0.72 -11.58
CA ASP A 114 5.15 -0.75 -12.21
C ASP A 114 5.29 -0.90 -13.75
N ASP A 115 4.22 -1.34 -14.41
CA ASP A 115 4.04 -1.42 -15.87
C ASP A 115 4.79 -2.54 -16.59
N GLY A 116 5.57 -3.38 -15.91
CA GLY A 116 6.21 -4.55 -16.48
C GLY A 116 5.26 -5.74 -16.71
N PRO A 117 5.79 -6.89 -17.16
CA PRO A 117 7.18 -7.14 -17.50
C PRO A 117 7.60 -6.64 -18.89
N SER A 118 8.88 -6.33 -19.04
CA SER A 118 9.53 -5.97 -20.28
C SER A 118 11.01 -6.41 -20.30
N GLU A 119 11.75 -6.10 -21.38
CA GLU A 119 13.19 -6.31 -21.40
C GLU A 119 13.93 -5.50 -20.32
N ARG A 120 13.34 -4.40 -19.83
CA ARG A 120 13.91 -3.64 -18.70
C ARG A 120 13.79 -4.41 -17.40
N THR A 121 12.73 -5.19 -17.25
CA THR A 121 12.55 -6.07 -16.10
C THR A 121 13.68 -7.11 -16.00
N ILE A 122 14.13 -7.65 -17.14
CA ILE A 122 15.27 -8.59 -17.15
C ILE A 122 16.53 -7.93 -16.57
N GLU A 123 16.85 -6.71 -17.04
CA GLU A 123 18.00 -5.95 -16.55
C GLU A 123 17.90 -5.66 -15.04
N ILE A 124 16.71 -5.30 -14.57
CA ILE A 124 16.44 -5.03 -13.15
C ILE A 124 16.60 -6.30 -12.31
N LEU A 125 16.05 -7.43 -12.76
CA LEU A 125 16.18 -8.72 -12.07
C LEU A 125 17.65 -9.14 -11.96
N ASP A 126 18.46 -8.94 -13.00
CA ASP A 126 19.89 -9.23 -12.97
C ASP A 126 20.62 -8.40 -11.90
N VAL A 127 20.31 -7.12 -11.79
CA VAL A 127 20.89 -6.21 -10.79
C VAL A 127 20.49 -6.61 -9.37
N LEU A 128 19.21 -6.93 -9.16
CA LEU A 128 18.67 -7.36 -7.86
C LEU A 128 19.28 -8.69 -7.41
N LYS A 129 19.38 -9.66 -8.33
CA LYS A 129 19.97 -10.98 -8.09
C LYS A 129 21.42 -10.90 -7.64
N GLN A 130 22.24 -10.06 -8.30
CA GLN A 130 23.64 -9.85 -7.94
C GLN A 130 23.84 -9.35 -6.51
N ARG A 131 22.84 -8.73 -5.92
CA ARG A 131 22.87 -8.14 -4.56
C ARG A 131 21.99 -8.88 -3.55
N ASP A 132 21.39 -10.01 -3.96
CA ASP A 132 20.41 -10.78 -3.19
C ASP A 132 19.27 -9.92 -2.62
N ILE A 133 18.80 -8.93 -3.38
CA ILE A 133 17.70 -8.05 -3.01
C ILE A 133 16.40 -8.55 -3.64
N LYS A 134 15.35 -8.61 -2.83
CA LYS A 134 13.99 -8.91 -3.31
C LYS A 134 13.18 -7.61 -3.40
N ALA A 135 12.38 -7.50 -4.46
CA ALA A 135 11.56 -6.32 -4.78
C ALA A 135 10.12 -6.74 -5.06
N THR A 136 9.28 -5.76 -5.35
CA THR A 136 7.89 -5.97 -5.74
C THR A 136 7.67 -5.45 -7.16
N PHE A 137 6.99 -6.25 -7.98
CA PHE A 137 6.61 -5.88 -9.34
C PHE A 137 5.09 -5.86 -9.46
N PHE A 138 4.53 -4.70 -9.79
CA PHE A 138 3.12 -4.56 -10.10
C PHE A 138 2.91 -4.71 -11.60
N VAL A 139 2.49 -5.91 -12.00
CA VAL A 139 2.50 -6.32 -13.40
C VAL A 139 1.22 -5.95 -14.14
N VAL A 140 1.38 -5.57 -15.40
CA VAL A 140 0.28 -5.32 -16.35
C VAL A 140 0.01 -6.59 -17.17
N GLY A 141 -1.24 -7.07 -17.12
CA GLY A 141 -1.60 -8.36 -17.69
C GLY A 141 -1.48 -8.44 -19.21
N SER A 142 -1.62 -7.34 -19.94
CA SER A 142 -1.41 -7.32 -21.40
C SER A 142 0.02 -7.68 -21.80
N ASN A 143 1.03 -7.41 -20.95
CA ASN A 143 2.43 -7.77 -21.21
C ASN A 143 2.66 -9.30 -21.08
N LEU A 144 1.75 -10.01 -20.39
CA LEU A 144 1.80 -11.46 -20.21
C LEU A 144 1.22 -12.25 -21.40
N ASN A 145 0.74 -11.56 -22.43
CA ASN A 145 0.24 -12.21 -23.65
C ASN A 145 1.38 -12.76 -24.54
N SER A 146 2.63 -12.33 -24.30
CA SER A 146 3.82 -12.82 -24.99
C SER A 146 4.53 -13.91 -24.18
N GLU A 147 5.17 -14.86 -24.86
CA GLU A 147 6.00 -15.90 -24.24
C GLU A 147 7.12 -15.27 -23.38
N GLN A 148 7.79 -14.25 -23.89
CA GLN A 148 8.82 -13.51 -23.14
C GLN A 148 8.26 -12.89 -21.83
N GLY A 149 7.08 -12.27 -21.88
CA GLY A 149 6.46 -11.73 -20.67
C GLY A 149 6.16 -12.80 -19.62
N GLN A 150 5.70 -13.98 -20.07
CA GLN A 150 5.46 -15.13 -19.20
C GLN A 150 6.76 -15.70 -18.60
N GLU A 151 7.82 -15.79 -19.40
CA GLU A 151 9.14 -16.24 -18.90
C GLU A 151 9.69 -15.28 -17.84
N ILE A 152 9.58 -13.97 -18.05
CA ILE A 152 10.01 -12.97 -17.09
C ILE A 152 9.18 -13.09 -15.81
N LEU A 153 7.86 -13.28 -15.90
CA LEU A 153 6.99 -13.45 -14.74
C LEU A 153 7.36 -14.70 -13.92
N ARG A 154 7.63 -15.85 -14.60
CA ARG A 154 8.12 -17.05 -13.90
C ARG A 154 9.43 -16.76 -13.18
N ARG A 155 10.36 -16.05 -13.83
CA ARG A 155 11.63 -15.67 -13.25
C ARG A 155 11.45 -14.79 -11.98
N MET A 156 10.51 -13.83 -12.00
CA MET A 156 10.19 -13.03 -10.82
C MET A 156 9.79 -13.92 -9.64
N ALA A 157 8.89 -14.89 -9.89
CA ALA A 157 8.41 -15.82 -8.88
C ALA A 157 9.54 -16.72 -8.35
N ASP A 158 10.33 -17.32 -9.25
CA ASP A 158 11.42 -18.25 -8.93
C ASP A 158 12.55 -17.56 -8.16
N GLU A 159 12.78 -16.28 -8.41
CA GLU A 159 13.79 -15.48 -7.70
C GLU A 159 13.23 -14.88 -6.38
N GLY A 160 11.98 -15.15 -6.01
CA GLY A 160 11.38 -14.77 -4.72
C GLY A 160 10.98 -13.30 -4.61
N HIS A 161 10.70 -12.65 -5.73
CA HIS A 161 10.09 -11.32 -5.76
C HIS A 161 8.59 -11.40 -5.50
N THR A 162 8.00 -10.36 -4.94
CA THR A 162 6.55 -10.27 -4.83
C THR A 162 5.95 -9.78 -6.15
N ILE A 163 4.96 -10.51 -6.63
CA ILE A 163 4.16 -10.14 -7.79
C ILE A 163 2.85 -9.54 -7.29
N GLY A 164 2.65 -8.26 -7.57
CA GLY A 164 1.39 -7.55 -7.35
C GLY A 164 0.67 -7.27 -8.67
N ILE A 165 -0.58 -6.87 -8.60
CA ILE A 165 -1.42 -6.60 -9.75
C ILE A 165 -1.43 -5.10 -10.08
N HIS A 166 -1.29 -4.78 -11.40
CA HIS A 166 -1.40 -3.40 -11.92
C HIS A 166 -2.42 -3.29 -13.06
N THR A 167 -3.52 -4.05 -12.97
CA THR A 167 -4.57 -4.22 -13.99
C THR A 167 -4.11 -4.97 -15.24
N ASP A 168 -5.05 -5.43 -16.06
CA ASP A 168 -4.74 -6.15 -17.29
C ASP A 168 -4.45 -5.19 -18.45
N SER A 169 -5.31 -4.20 -18.64
CA SER A 169 -5.25 -3.29 -19.79
C SER A 169 -4.44 -2.04 -19.57
N HIS A 170 -4.31 -1.60 -18.31
CA HIS A 170 -3.75 -0.30 -17.92
C HIS A 170 -4.41 0.90 -18.61
N GLN A 171 -5.69 0.76 -19.02
CA GLN A 171 -6.43 1.81 -19.70
C GLN A 171 -7.33 2.58 -18.73
N TYR A 172 -6.83 3.67 -18.16
CA TYR A 172 -7.48 4.47 -17.12
C TYR A 172 -8.97 4.76 -17.39
N ARG A 173 -9.31 5.15 -18.63
CA ARG A 173 -10.70 5.53 -18.97
C ARG A 173 -11.66 4.35 -18.95
N SER A 174 -11.20 3.12 -19.15
CA SER A 174 -12.04 1.94 -19.09
C SER A 174 -12.04 1.29 -17.72
N ILE A 175 -10.88 1.17 -17.07
CA ILE A 175 -10.80 0.51 -15.76
C ILE A 175 -11.47 1.31 -14.64
N TYR A 176 -11.59 2.62 -14.77
CA TYR A 176 -12.21 3.50 -13.78
C TYR A 176 -13.62 3.96 -14.12
N THR A 177 -14.31 3.31 -15.06
CA THR A 177 -15.70 3.59 -15.39
C THR A 177 -16.64 3.15 -14.28
N SER A 178 -16.37 2.01 -13.67
CA SER A 178 -17.12 1.44 -12.56
C SER A 178 -16.28 0.48 -11.73
N VAL A 179 -16.75 0.13 -10.53
CA VAL A 179 -16.12 -0.93 -9.72
C VAL A 179 -16.14 -2.27 -10.46
N GLU A 180 -17.21 -2.56 -11.18
CA GLU A 180 -17.35 -3.77 -11.99
C GLU A 180 -16.31 -3.84 -13.11
N ASP A 181 -16.11 -2.75 -13.86
CA ASP A 181 -15.11 -2.70 -14.93
C ASP A 181 -13.69 -2.90 -14.40
N TYR A 182 -13.39 -2.31 -13.24
CA TYR A 182 -12.11 -2.53 -12.57
C TYR A 182 -11.92 -4.01 -12.17
N LEU A 183 -12.93 -4.62 -11.55
CA LEU A 183 -12.88 -6.02 -11.14
C LEU A 183 -12.73 -6.96 -12.34
N ASN A 184 -13.42 -6.68 -13.45
CA ASN A 184 -13.30 -7.44 -14.70
C ASN A 184 -11.88 -7.39 -15.29
N ASP A 185 -11.24 -6.23 -15.24
CA ASP A 185 -9.87 -6.06 -15.69
C ASP A 185 -8.86 -6.68 -14.71
N PHE A 186 -9.04 -6.47 -13.41
CA PHE A 186 -8.24 -7.06 -12.34
C PHE A 186 -8.24 -8.59 -12.37
N LYS A 187 -9.40 -9.20 -12.56
CA LYS A 187 -9.56 -10.66 -12.62
C LYS A 187 -8.71 -11.29 -13.73
N LYS A 188 -8.64 -10.64 -14.89
CA LYS A 188 -7.86 -11.16 -16.03
C LYS A 188 -6.38 -11.30 -15.69
N VAL A 189 -5.77 -10.27 -15.11
CA VAL A 189 -4.35 -10.34 -14.73
C VAL A 189 -4.13 -11.27 -13.55
N TYR A 190 -5.06 -11.33 -12.60
CA TYR A 190 -5.01 -12.27 -11.48
C TYR A 190 -4.91 -13.72 -11.99
N ASP A 191 -5.80 -14.10 -12.90
CA ASP A 191 -5.82 -15.46 -13.49
C ASP A 191 -4.53 -15.75 -14.26
N LYS A 192 -4.09 -14.82 -15.11
CA LYS A 192 -2.83 -14.98 -15.87
C LYS A 192 -1.64 -15.22 -14.94
N VAL A 193 -1.50 -14.44 -13.86
CA VAL A 193 -0.40 -14.62 -12.91
C VAL A 193 -0.48 -16.00 -12.27
N TYR A 194 -1.66 -16.40 -11.82
CA TYR A 194 -1.87 -17.70 -11.19
C TYR A 194 -1.61 -18.86 -12.17
N GLU A 195 -2.12 -18.79 -13.39
CA GLU A 195 -1.94 -19.81 -14.42
C GLU A 195 -0.47 -19.99 -14.83
N ILE A 196 0.29 -18.88 -14.88
CA ILE A 196 1.69 -18.90 -15.32
C ILE A 196 2.64 -19.36 -14.21
N THR A 197 2.38 -18.95 -12.95
CA THR A 197 3.35 -19.11 -11.85
C THR A 197 2.86 -19.98 -10.70
N GLY A 198 1.54 -20.25 -10.60
CA GLY A 198 0.92 -20.84 -9.41
C GLY A 198 0.82 -19.89 -8.20
N VAL A 199 1.33 -18.66 -8.30
CA VAL A 199 1.26 -17.66 -7.23
C VAL A 199 -0.10 -16.98 -7.27
N LYS A 200 -0.74 -16.85 -6.11
CA LYS A 200 -1.94 -16.02 -5.93
C LYS A 200 -1.51 -14.62 -5.48
N PRO A 201 -1.65 -13.58 -6.31
CA PRO A 201 -1.34 -12.22 -5.90
C PRO A 201 -2.28 -11.77 -4.78
N GLU A 202 -1.74 -11.17 -3.74
CA GLU A 202 -2.52 -10.67 -2.59
C GLU A 202 -2.44 -9.15 -2.44
N ILE A 203 -1.59 -8.53 -3.26
CA ILE A 203 -1.38 -7.09 -3.25
C ILE A 203 -1.55 -6.50 -4.65
N PHE A 204 -1.85 -5.21 -4.69
CA PHE A 204 -2.00 -4.49 -5.95
C PHE A 204 -1.66 -3.01 -5.82
N ARG A 205 -1.50 -2.35 -6.96
CA ARG A 205 -1.39 -0.90 -7.05
C ARG A 205 -2.35 -0.39 -8.12
N PHE A 206 -3.07 0.65 -7.79
CA PHE A 206 -3.94 1.34 -8.74
C PHE A 206 -3.10 2.07 -9.80
N PRO A 207 -3.37 1.92 -11.11
CA PRO A 207 -2.78 2.79 -12.13
C PRO A 207 -2.98 4.27 -11.81
N GLY A 208 -1.87 5.01 -11.65
CA GLY A 208 -1.90 6.42 -11.25
C GLY A 208 -2.09 6.68 -9.76
N GLY A 209 -2.08 5.62 -8.93
CA GLY A 209 -2.31 5.70 -7.49
C GLY A 209 -3.78 5.58 -7.10
N SER A 210 -4.02 5.41 -5.79
CA SER A 210 -5.37 5.14 -5.25
C SER A 210 -6.36 6.30 -5.42
N VAL A 211 -5.85 7.52 -5.57
CA VAL A 211 -6.62 8.73 -5.86
C VAL A 211 -5.97 9.48 -7.01
N ASN A 212 -6.66 9.57 -8.13
CA ASN A 212 -6.16 10.22 -9.34
C ASN A 212 -7.30 10.90 -10.13
N GLY A 213 -6.96 11.61 -11.20
CA GLY A 213 -7.93 12.36 -12.01
C GLY A 213 -8.93 11.52 -12.79
N TYR A 214 -8.79 10.19 -12.82
CA TYR A 214 -9.68 9.28 -13.57
C TYR A 214 -10.64 8.51 -12.66
N ASN A 215 -10.31 8.32 -11.38
CA ASN A 215 -11.13 7.53 -10.45
C ASN A 215 -11.89 8.38 -9.42
N GLY A 216 -11.91 9.71 -9.57
CA GLY A 216 -12.50 10.64 -8.61
C GLY A 216 -13.91 10.32 -8.16
N ASP A 217 -14.73 9.76 -9.04
CA ASP A 217 -16.13 9.44 -8.75
C ASP A 217 -16.31 8.09 -8.03
N ILE A 218 -15.36 7.15 -8.17
CA ILE A 218 -15.50 5.77 -7.69
C ILE A 218 -14.41 5.29 -6.72
N TYR A 219 -13.35 6.07 -6.49
CA TYR A 219 -12.18 5.60 -5.74
C TYR A 219 -12.53 5.08 -4.34
N GLN A 220 -13.47 5.71 -3.64
CA GLN A 220 -13.86 5.29 -2.29
C GLN A 220 -14.55 3.93 -2.30
N GLU A 221 -15.49 3.75 -3.21
CA GLU A 221 -16.24 2.51 -3.37
C GLU A 221 -15.32 1.38 -3.85
N LEU A 222 -14.44 1.69 -4.80
CA LEU A 222 -13.47 0.75 -5.34
C LEU A 222 -12.45 0.29 -4.29
N ILE A 223 -11.88 1.22 -3.51
CA ILE A 223 -10.98 0.88 -2.41
C ILE A 223 -11.71 0.02 -1.37
N ALA A 224 -12.93 0.41 -0.98
CA ALA A 224 -13.71 -0.34 -0.01
C ALA A 224 -13.97 -1.77 -0.48
N GLU A 225 -14.31 -1.97 -1.76
CA GLU A 225 -14.54 -3.30 -2.32
C GLU A 225 -13.26 -4.15 -2.37
N MET A 226 -12.13 -3.59 -2.78
CA MET A 226 -10.87 -4.33 -2.83
C MET A 226 -10.39 -4.73 -1.42
N MET A 227 -10.56 -3.85 -0.44
CA MET A 227 -10.28 -4.15 0.98
C MET A 227 -11.26 -5.19 1.54
N ARG A 228 -12.55 -5.14 1.20
CA ARG A 228 -13.54 -6.15 1.57
C ARG A 228 -13.13 -7.54 1.07
N ARG A 229 -12.51 -7.60 -0.12
CA ARG A 229 -11.94 -8.84 -0.69
C ARG A 229 -10.64 -9.29 -0.01
N GLY A 230 -10.08 -8.48 0.88
CA GLY A 230 -8.89 -8.79 1.64
C GLY A 230 -7.58 -8.44 0.92
N PHE A 231 -7.61 -7.76 -0.22
CA PHE A 231 -6.40 -7.29 -0.90
C PHE A 231 -5.81 -6.07 -0.19
N SER A 232 -4.47 -5.99 -0.13
CA SER A 232 -3.76 -4.79 0.28
C SER A 232 -3.30 -3.99 -0.93
N TYR A 233 -3.52 -2.67 -0.92
CA TYR A 233 -3.03 -1.79 -1.98
C TYR A 233 -1.92 -0.86 -1.47
N TYR A 234 -1.04 -0.46 -2.38
CA TYR A 234 0.13 0.34 -2.06
C TYR A 234 0.27 1.51 -3.01
N ASP A 235 0.18 2.72 -2.48
CA ASP A 235 0.75 3.90 -3.12
C ASP A 235 2.25 3.97 -2.79
N TRP A 236 2.84 5.14 -2.79
CA TRP A 236 4.27 5.36 -2.53
C TRP A 236 4.49 6.65 -1.75
N ASN A 237 5.61 6.72 -1.05
CA ASN A 237 6.08 7.95 -0.41
C ASN A 237 7.41 8.43 -0.99
N VAL A 238 8.03 7.65 -1.87
CA VAL A 238 9.23 8.04 -2.61
C VAL A 238 8.97 7.81 -4.10
N SER A 239 9.21 8.83 -4.92
CA SER A 239 9.08 8.73 -6.38
C SER A 239 10.45 8.96 -7.03
N SER A 240 10.81 8.05 -7.94
CA SER A 240 11.95 8.24 -8.84
C SER A 240 11.74 9.37 -9.84
N ALA A 241 10.48 9.76 -10.09
CA ALA A 241 10.00 10.65 -11.14
C ALA A 241 10.27 10.15 -12.58
N ASP A 242 10.55 8.87 -12.77
CA ASP A 242 10.81 8.28 -14.08
C ASP A 242 9.57 8.24 -15.00
N ALA A 243 8.36 8.44 -14.44
CA ALA A 243 7.12 8.59 -15.21
C ALA A 243 7.04 9.93 -15.98
N THR A 244 7.76 10.96 -15.55
CA THR A 244 7.59 12.35 -16.03
C THR A 244 8.34 12.66 -17.34
N GLY A 245 8.65 11.66 -18.14
CA GLY A 245 9.37 11.82 -19.41
C GLY A 245 10.78 11.24 -19.36
N SER A 246 11.66 11.74 -20.26
CA SER A 246 13.04 11.26 -20.31
C SER A 246 13.89 12.01 -19.28
N ILE A 247 14.20 11.34 -18.17
CA ILE A 247 15.14 11.85 -17.16
C ILE A 247 16.39 10.97 -17.09
N SER A 248 17.51 11.55 -16.64
CA SER A 248 18.78 10.83 -16.56
C SER A 248 18.79 9.82 -15.40
N ALA A 249 19.62 8.79 -15.51
CA ALA A 249 19.84 7.82 -14.42
C ALA A 249 20.30 8.51 -13.12
N ASP A 250 21.16 9.55 -13.23
CA ASP A 250 21.61 10.33 -12.07
C ASP A 250 20.47 11.08 -11.39
N THR A 251 19.52 11.61 -12.17
CA THR A 251 18.33 12.27 -11.63
C THR A 251 17.43 11.29 -10.89
N ILE A 252 17.21 10.10 -11.46
CA ILE A 252 16.47 9.01 -10.82
C ILE A 252 17.12 8.65 -9.49
N THR A 253 18.43 8.39 -9.50
CA THR A 253 19.21 8.06 -8.29
C THR A 253 19.06 9.15 -7.23
N LYS A 254 19.25 10.43 -7.61
CA LYS A 254 19.11 11.56 -6.69
C LYS A 254 17.70 11.66 -6.08
N ASN A 255 16.67 11.50 -6.89
CA ASN A 255 15.28 11.56 -6.41
C ASN A 255 15.00 10.43 -5.41
N CYS A 256 15.40 9.20 -5.74
CA CYS A 256 15.23 8.05 -4.84
C CYS A 256 15.99 8.25 -3.53
N LEU A 257 17.27 8.60 -3.56
CA LEU A 257 18.08 8.84 -2.36
C LEU A 257 17.49 9.94 -1.49
N SER A 258 17.13 11.09 -2.09
CA SER A 258 16.53 12.21 -1.35
C SER A 258 15.22 11.80 -0.66
N GLY A 259 14.38 11.02 -1.33
CA GLY A 259 13.14 10.52 -0.75
C GLY A 259 13.40 9.48 0.35
N ILE A 260 14.26 8.50 0.11
CA ILE A 260 14.57 7.44 1.08
C ILE A 260 15.17 8.02 2.37
N HIS A 261 16.05 9.00 2.26
CA HIS A 261 16.65 9.67 3.43
C HIS A 261 15.62 10.45 4.26
N ALA A 262 14.48 10.85 3.67
CA ALA A 262 13.44 11.58 4.36
C ALA A 262 12.50 10.68 5.20
N TYR A 263 12.48 9.38 4.94
CA TYR A 263 11.55 8.46 5.58
C TYR A 263 12.27 7.26 6.21
N ARG A 264 11.79 6.81 7.36
CA ARG A 264 12.28 5.58 7.99
C ARG A 264 11.83 4.31 7.25
N ARG A 265 10.72 4.37 6.56
CA ARG A 265 10.15 3.33 5.73
C ARG A 265 9.81 3.93 4.38
N SER A 266 10.36 3.38 3.32
CA SER A 266 10.23 3.94 1.97
C SER A 266 9.63 2.92 1.03
N ILE A 267 8.47 3.25 0.45
CA ILE A 267 7.92 2.54 -0.71
C ILE A 267 8.27 3.38 -1.93
N VAL A 268 9.17 2.85 -2.75
CA VAL A 268 9.78 3.59 -3.87
C VAL A 268 9.08 3.24 -5.16
N LEU A 269 8.45 4.23 -5.80
CA LEU A 269 7.86 4.09 -7.14
C LEU A 269 8.94 4.24 -8.20
N MET A 270 9.09 3.20 -9.00
CA MET A 270 9.83 3.13 -10.26
C MET A 270 9.00 2.38 -11.29
N HIS A 271 9.42 2.40 -12.55
CA HIS A 271 8.75 1.67 -13.62
C HIS A 271 9.75 0.79 -14.39
N ASP A 272 9.26 -0.36 -14.87
CA ASP A 272 10.05 -1.33 -15.64
C ASP A 272 9.46 -1.64 -17.03
N SER A 273 8.58 -0.77 -17.54
CA SER A 273 8.14 -0.84 -18.93
C SER A 273 9.29 -0.60 -19.91
N ALA A 274 9.15 -1.04 -21.15
CA ALA A 274 10.20 -1.01 -22.19
C ALA A 274 10.87 0.35 -22.38
N ALA A 275 10.14 1.44 -22.16
CA ALA A 275 10.64 2.81 -22.27
C ALA A 275 11.57 3.24 -21.12
N LYS A 276 11.65 2.48 -20.02
CA LYS A 276 12.31 2.89 -18.76
C LYS A 276 13.77 2.41 -18.65
N LYS A 277 14.53 2.56 -19.73
CA LYS A 277 15.95 2.20 -19.77
C LYS A 277 16.79 2.91 -18.70
N THR A 278 16.52 4.21 -18.48
CA THR A 278 17.26 4.99 -17.48
C THR A 278 17.01 4.53 -16.05
N THR A 279 15.85 3.95 -15.75
CA THR A 279 15.53 3.34 -14.46
C THR A 279 16.42 2.12 -14.22
N ALA A 280 16.51 1.21 -15.19
CA ALA A 280 17.40 0.05 -15.10
C ALA A 280 18.88 0.47 -14.95
N GLN A 281 19.30 1.53 -15.65
CA GLN A 281 20.66 2.08 -15.57
C GLN A 281 20.97 2.75 -14.23
N ALA A 282 19.98 3.37 -13.57
CA ALA A 282 20.15 4.01 -12.27
C ALA A 282 20.29 3.01 -11.12
N LEU A 283 19.66 1.86 -11.25
CA LEU A 283 19.47 0.92 -10.15
C LEU A 283 20.78 0.41 -9.53
N PRO A 284 21.85 0.01 -10.26
CA PRO A 284 23.07 -0.45 -9.65
C PRO A 284 23.69 0.56 -8.68
N GLY A 285 23.89 1.79 -9.12
CA GLY A 285 24.48 2.85 -8.29
C GLY A 285 23.60 3.25 -7.09
N LEU A 286 22.28 3.27 -7.29
CA LEU A 286 21.32 3.50 -6.20
C LEU A 286 21.46 2.43 -5.11
N LEU A 287 21.46 1.16 -5.50
CA LEU A 287 21.54 0.05 -4.54
C LEU A 287 22.88 0.01 -3.83
N ASP A 288 24.00 0.19 -4.55
CA ASP A 288 25.34 0.20 -3.96
C ASP A 288 25.47 1.30 -2.91
N THR A 289 24.90 2.49 -3.16
CA THR A 289 24.87 3.58 -2.19
C THR A 289 24.04 3.21 -0.95
N LEU A 290 22.83 2.72 -1.12
CA LEU A 290 21.94 2.38 0.01
C LEU A 290 22.49 1.22 0.85
N ILE A 291 23.12 0.22 0.21
CA ILE A 291 23.79 -0.89 0.91
C ILE A 291 24.96 -0.35 1.75
N ALA A 292 25.79 0.53 1.18
CA ALA A 292 26.90 1.16 1.89
C ALA A 292 26.44 2.01 3.09
N GLU A 293 25.25 2.61 3.00
CA GLU A 293 24.60 3.37 4.09
C GLU A 293 23.88 2.46 5.11
N GLY A 294 23.84 1.15 4.89
CA GLY A 294 23.26 0.17 5.82
C GLY A 294 21.74 0.03 5.74
N TYR A 295 21.12 0.42 4.62
CA TYR A 295 19.69 0.20 4.43
C TYR A 295 19.38 -1.28 4.19
N GLU A 296 18.26 -1.73 4.78
CA GLU A 296 17.69 -3.05 4.54
C GLU A 296 16.55 -2.97 3.51
N PHE A 297 16.47 -4.01 2.68
CA PHE A 297 15.44 -4.13 1.64
C PHE A 297 14.49 -5.28 1.94
N ALA A 298 13.25 -5.15 1.51
CA ALA A 298 12.27 -6.23 1.50
C ALA A 298 11.28 -6.06 0.35
N PRO A 299 10.68 -7.14 -0.14
CA PRO A 299 9.49 -7.03 -0.98
C PRO A 299 8.28 -6.68 -0.11
N LEU A 300 7.28 -6.03 -0.69
CA LEU A 300 5.99 -5.83 -0.04
C LEU A 300 5.29 -7.17 0.12
N THR A 301 4.63 -7.35 1.26
CA THR A 301 3.70 -8.45 1.48
C THR A 301 2.34 -7.88 1.84
N ARG A 302 1.31 -8.69 1.86
CA ARG A 302 -0.04 -8.28 2.26
C ARG A 302 -0.09 -7.65 3.65
N GLU A 303 0.79 -8.10 4.56
CA GLU A 303 0.90 -7.63 5.94
C GLU A 303 1.75 -6.36 6.10
N THR A 304 2.48 -5.94 5.08
CA THR A 304 3.26 -4.69 5.15
C THR A 304 2.31 -3.51 5.34
N LEU A 305 2.55 -2.66 6.35
CA LEU A 305 1.70 -1.48 6.57
C LEU A 305 1.67 -0.59 5.32
N PRO A 306 0.52 -0.34 4.70
CA PRO A 306 0.45 0.43 3.46
C PRO A 306 0.89 1.88 3.62
N VAL A 307 1.40 2.46 2.55
CA VAL A 307 1.39 3.89 2.29
C VAL A 307 0.25 4.15 1.33
N THR A 308 -0.64 5.07 1.68
CA THR A 308 -1.81 5.42 0.89
C THR A 308 -1.89 6.93 0.71
N PHE A 309 -2.40 7.39 -0.41
CA PHE A 309 -2.63 8.81 -0.63
C PHE A 309 -3.75 9.34 0.27
N ALA A 310 -3.62 10.60 0.66
CA ALA A 310 -4.70 11.29 1.36
C ALA A 310 -5.93 11.43 0.44
N TYR A 311 -7.09 11.24 1.02
CA TYR A 311 -8.34 11.50 0.30
C TYR A 311 -8.56 13.00 0.18
N PRO A 312 -9.04 13.50 -0.97
CA PRO A 312 -9.49 14.87 -1.09
C PRO A 312 -10.63 15.16 -0.12
N ASP A 313 -10.64 16.37 0.45
CA ASP A 313 -11.71 16.86 1.33
C ASP A 313 -13.05 17.01 0.59
#